data_de3b7d8402329f7bc02571df0000d411
#
_entry.id   de3b7d8402329f7bc02571df0000d411
#
_cell.length_a   1.000
_cell.length_b   1.000
_cell.length_c   1.000
_cell.angle_alpha   90.00
_cell.angle_beta   90.00
_cell.angle_gamma   90.00
#
_symmetry.space_group_name_H-M   'P 1'
#
loop_
_entity.id
_entity.type
_entity.pdbx_description
1 polymer ?
#
loop_
_entity_poly.entity_id
_entity_poly.type
_entity_poly.pdbx_seq_one_letter_code
_entity_poly.pdbx_strand_id
1 'polypeptide(L)'
;AADEKLLKALAIAIVDHPRATFKEIAQAAGVSKATLNRFCGTRDNLIEMLLDHGSVVIYRVIADADLESAPLDALHRLIEGHLTHRELLVFLSFQWRPDTFDLDAGGCRWLPYSETLDEFFLRGQKLGV
;
A
#
# COMPACT_ATOMS: atom_id res chain seq x y z
N ALA A 1 -1.29 -0.06 16.16
CA ALA A 1 -1.26 -1.42 16.66
C ALA A 1 0.07 -2.09 16.32
N ALA A 2 0.46 -3.10 17.10
CA ALA A 2 1.72 -3.83 16.91
C ALA A 2 1.78 -4.49 15.52
N ASP A 3 0.64 -4.99 15.03
CA ASP A 3 0.56 -5.66 13.72
C ASP A 3 0.83 -4.69 12.56
N GLU A 4 0.42 -3.44 12.66
CA GLU A 4 0.69 -2.44 11.63
C GLU A 4 2.18 -2.13 11.54
N LYS A 5 2.86 -2.05 12.69
CA LYS A 5 4.32 -1.84 12.73
C LYS A 5 5.06 -3.03 12.12
N LEU A 6 4.60 -4.24 12.41
CA LEU A 6 5.19 -5.46 11.85
C LEU A 6 4.99 -5.50 10.34
N LEU A 7 3.79 -5.23 9.86
CA LEU A 7 3.51 -5.20 8.42
C LEU A 7 4.38 -4.17 7.70
N LYS A 8 4.54 -2.99 8.27
CA LYS A 8 5.41 -1.94 7.70
C LYS A 8 6.86 -2.42 7.65
N ALA A 9 7.37 -3.01 8.73
CA ALA A 9 8.74 -3.52 8.79
C ALA A 9 8.96 -4.64 7.77
N LEU A 10 7.97 -5.51 7.58
CA LEU A 10 8.03 -6.58 6.59
C LEU A 10 8.02 -6.04 5.16
N ALA A 11 7.22 -5.01 4.90
CA ALA A 11 7.19 -4.35 3.60
C ALA A 11 8.55 -3.75 3.25
N ILE A 12 9.17 -3.06 4.21
CA ILE A 12 10.51 -2.48 4.04
C ILE A 12 11.54 -3.59 3.77
N ALA A 13 11.48 -4.68 4.54
CA ALA A 13 12.41 -5.79 4.38
C ALA A 13 12.34 -6.40 2.97
N ILE A 14 11.13 -6.57 2.44
CA ILE A 14 10.93 -7.13 1.10
C ILE A 14 11.45 -6.17 0.03
N VAL A 15 11.22 -4.87 0.18
CA VAL A 15 11.69 -3.86 -0.78
C VAL A 15 13.22 -3.80 -0.79
N ASP A 16 13.85 -3.79 0.39
CA ASP A 16 15.29 -3.70 0.52
C ASP A 16 16.01 -4.99 0.10
N HIS A 17 15.35 -6.13 0.29
CA HIS A 17 15.90 -7.46 0.02
C HIS A 17 14.93 -8.33 -0.76
N PRO A 18 14.68 -8.01 -2.05
CA PRO A 18 13.63 -8.70 -2.83
C PRO A 18 13.86 -10.21 -3.01
N ARG A 19 15.10 -10.67 -2.85
CA ARG A 19 15.46 -12.07 -2.97
C ARG A 19 15.70 -12.78 -1.64
N ALA A 20 15.41 -12.09 -0.53
CA ALA A 20 15.61 -12.65 0.80
C ALA A 20 14.73 -13.88 1.03
N THR A 21 15.27 -14.83 1.77
CA THR A 21 14.48 -15.98 2.23
C THR A 21 13.51 -15.55 3.31
N PHE A 22 12.54 -16.39 3.60
CA PHE A 22 11.57 -16.13 4.66
C PHE A 22 12.26 -15.83 5.99
N LYS A 23 13.31 -16.61 6.34
CA LYS A 23 14.10 -16.40 7.54
C LYS A 23 14.79 -15.03 7.54
N GLU A 24 15.36 -14.64 6.42
CA GLU A 24 16.04 -13.34 6.28
C GLU A 24 15.06 -12.18 6.42
N ILE A 25 13.86 -12.31 5.87
CA ILE A 25 12.79 -11.31 6.03
C ILE A 25 12.43 -11.17 7.50
N ALA A 26 12.27 -12.29 8.22
CA ALA A 26 11.98 -12.26 9.65
C ALA A 26 13.08 -11.53 10.43
N GLN A 27 14.34 -11.84 10.14
CA GLN A 27 15.48 -11.20 10.78
C GLN A 27 15.50 -9.69 10.53
N ALA A 28 15.26 -9.27 9.29
CA ALA A 28 15.22 -7.86 8.92
C ALA A 28 14.09 -7.11 9.63
N ALA A 29 12.96 -7.77 9.86
CA ALA A 29 11.83 -7.19 10.57
C ALA A 29 11.96 -7.27 12.10
N GLY A 30 13.00 -7.93 12.60
CA GLY A 30 13.26 -8.04 14.04
C GLY A 30 12.39 -9.09 14.76
N VAL A 31 11.92 -10.10 14.04
CA VAL A 31 11.12 -11.19 14.62
C VAL A 31 11.74 -12.54 14.30
N SER A 32 11.38 -13.57 15.06
CA SER A 32 11.84 -14.93 14.80
C SER A 32 11.10 -15.51 13.60
N LYS A 33 11.73 -16.49 12.93
CA LYS A 33 11.09 -17.23 11.85
C LYS A 33 9.79 -17.89 12.32
N ALA A 34 9.79 -18.43 13.55
CA ALA A 34 8.60 -19.06 14.13
C ALA A 34 7.46 -18.06 14.31
N THR A 35 7.76 -16.85 14.76
CA THR A 35 6.78 -15.77 14.90
C THR A 35 6.20 -15.39 13.54
N LEU A 36 7.05 -15.21 12.54
CA LEU A 36 6.60 -14.87 11.20
C LEU A 36 5.78 -15.99 10.59
N ASN A 37 6.19 -17.24 10.81
CA ASN A 37 5.44 -18.41 10.33
C ASN A 37 4.03 -18.45 10.90
N ARG A 38 3.86 -18.15 12.19
CA ARG A 38 2.54 -18.07 12.82
C ARG A 38 1.72 -16.90 12.28
N PHE A 39 2.39 -15.82 11.89
CA PHE A 39 1.72 -14.61 11.41
C PHE A 39 1.17 -14.77 9.99
N CYS A 40 1.92 -15.36 9.09
CA CYS A 40 1.55 -15.42 7.67
C CYS A 40 1.75 -16.78 6.99
N GLY A 41 2.56 -17.66 7.55
CA GLY A 41 2.80 -19.02 7.06
C GLY A 41 3.81 -19.10 5.92
N THR A 42 3.62 -18.37 4.83
CA THR A 42 4.48 -18.40 3.66
C THR A 42 4.81 -16.99 3.18
N ARG A 43 5.85 -16.87 2.35
CA ARG A 43 6.23 -15.61 1.73
C ARG A 43 5.11 -15.09 0.80
N ASP A 44 4.52 -15.99 0.01
CA ASP A 44 3.44 -15.61 -0.91
C ASP A 44 2.22 -15.08 -0.14
N ASN A 45 1.87 -15.74 0.95
CA ASN A 45 0.77 -15.27 1.79
C ASN A 45 1.10 -13.93 2.47
N LEU A 46 2.36 -13.73 2.85
CA LEU A 46 2.81 -12.45 3.40
C LEU A 46 2.61 -11.33 2.38
N ILE A 47 2.97 -11.55 1.12
CA ILE A 47 2.79 -10.56 0.07
C ILE A 47 1.30 -10.24 -0.10
N GLU A 48 0.43 -11.24 -0.09
CA GLU A 48 -1.02 -11.01 -0.16
C GLU A 48 -1.54 -10.19 1.02
N MET A 49 -1.06 -10.49 2.22
CA MET A 49 -1.43 -9.72 3.41
C MET A 49 -0.99 -8.27 3.31
N LEU A 50 0.21 -8.03 2.77
CA LEU A 50 0.74 -6.68 2.58
C LEU A 50 -0.03 -5.92 1.50
N LEU A 51 -0.42 -6.58 0.43
CA LEU A 51 -1.25 -5.96 -0.61
C LEU A 51 -2.62 -5.58 -0.06
N ASP A 52 -3.24 -6.45 0.73
CA ASP A 52 -4.52 -6.17 1.35
C ASP A 52 -4.42 -5.02 2.36
N HIS A 53 -3.39 -5.05 3.21
CA HIS A 53 -3.16 -3.98 4.16
C HIS A 53 -2.88 -2.66 3.45
N GLY A 54 -2.05 -2.69 2.41
CA GLY A 54 -1.74 -1.50 1.61
C GLY A 54 -2.99 -0.89 0.98
N SER A 55 -3.89 -1.73 0.43
CA SER A 55 -5.13 -1.24 -0.16
C SER A 55 -6.02 -0.55 0.88
N VAL A 56 -6.15 -1.13 2.07
CA VAL A 56 -6.93 -0.52 3.15
C VAL A 56 -6.34 0.83 3.57
N VAL A 57 -5.03 0.90 3.71
CA VAL A 57 -4.33 2.15 4.08
C VAL A 57 -4.54 3.23 3.02
N ILE A 58 -4.40 2.87 1.74
CA ILE A 58 -4.58 3.80 0.63
C ILE A 58 -6.02 4.34 0.59
N TYR A 59 -7.01 3.48 0.74
CA TYR A 59 -8.41 3.94 0.76
C TYR A 59 -8.69 4.82 1.97
N ARG A 60 -8.07 4.55 3.11
CA ARG A 60 -8.17 5.41 4.29
C ARG A 60 -7.56 6.78 4.03
N VAL A 61 -6.39 6.83 3.37
CA VAL A 61 -5.74 8.09 2.98
C VAL A 61 -6.66 8.93 2.11
N ILE A 62 -7.30 8.31 1.13
CA ILE A 62 -8.24 9.00 0.24
C ILE A 62 -9.46 9.50 1.02
N ALA A 63 -10.02 8.68 1.90
CA ALA A 63 -11.17 9.07 2.71
C ALA A 63 -10.82 10.26 3.62
N ASP A 64 -9.65 10.22 4.27
CA ASP A 64 -9.19 11.27 5.17
C ASP A 64 -8.85 12.57 4.43
N ALA A 65 -8.48 12.47 3.16
CA ALA A 65 -8.17 13.64 2.33
C ALA A 65 -9.42 14.46 1.99
N ASP A 66 -10.60 13.85 2.05
CA ASP A 66 -11.89 14.51 1.75
C ASP A 66 -11.85 15.20 0.38
N LEU A 67 -11.81 14.38 -0.68
CA LEU A 67 -11.63 14.85 -2.06
C LEU A 67 -12.79 15.72 -2.56
N GLU A 68 -13.94 15.72 -1.85
CA GLU A 68 -15.07 16.57 -2.17
C GLU A 68 -14.92 18.01 -1.63
N SER A 69 -13.93 18.24 -0.77
CA SER A 69 -13.65 19.56 -0.21
C SER A 69 -12.88 20.45 -1.22
N ALA A 70 -12.43 21.63 -0.77
CA ALA A 70 -11.64 22.54 -1.61
C ALA A 70 -10.44 21.81 -2.23
N PRO A 71 -10.23 21.89 -3.56
CA PRO A 71 -9.24 21.05 -4.24
C PRO A 71 -7.81 21.19 -3.73
N LEU A 72 -7.36 22.38 -3.39
CA LEU A 72 -6.00 22.58 -2.87
C LEU A 72 -5.81 21.96 -1.50
N ASP A 73 -6.81 22.10 -0.63
CA ASP A 73 -6.77 21.50 0.71
C ASP A 73 -6.79 19.98 0.63
N ALA A 74 -7.64 19.44 -0.23
CA ALA A 74 -7.74 18.01 -0.47
C ALA A 74 -6.42 17.46 -1.03
N LEU A 75 -5.81 18.16 -1.98
CA LEU A 75 -4.52 17.76 -2.56
C LEU A 75 -3.43 17.74 -1.50
N HIS A 76 -3.39 18.74 -0.64
CA HIS A 76 -2.40 18.82 0.44
C HIS A 76 -2.54 17.62 1.39
N ARG A 77 -3.77 17.29 1.81
CA ARG A 77 -4.04 16.13 2.67
C ARG A 77 -3.69 14.82 1.98
N LEU A 78 -3.98 14.72 0.68
CA LEU A 78 -3.67 13.54 -0.11
C LEU A 78 -2.16 13.30 -0.16
N ILE A 79 -1.38 14.35 -0.43
CA ILE A 79 0.08 14.28 -0.49
C ILE A 79 0.64 13.91 0.89
N GLU A 80 0.18 14.55 1.95
CA GLU A 80 0.64 14.23 3.31
C GLU A 80 0.35 12.77 3.68
N GLY A 81 -0.85 12.27 3.35
CA GLY A 81 -1.21 10.89 3.60
C GLY A 81 -0.32 9.91 2.85
N HIS A 82 0.00 10.19 1.60
CA HIS A 82 0.92 9.36 0.82
C HIS A 82 2.32 9.37 1.41
N LEU A 83 2.81 10.53 1.84
CA LEU A 83 4.13 10.62 2.47
C LEU A 83 4.20 9.88 3.81
N THR A 84 3.13 9.93 4.58
CA THR A 84 3.05 9.21 5.86
C THR A 84 3.17 7.71 5.68
N HIS A 85 2.63 7.18 4.57
CA HIS A 85 2.63 5.75 4.28
C HIS A 85 3.56 5.38 3.12
N ARG A 86 4.64 6.16 2.91
CA ARG A 86 5.52 5.99 1.75
C ARG A 86 6.15 4.60 1.63
N GLU A 87 6.43 3.95 2.76
CA GLU A 87 7.04 2.61 2.75
C GLU A 87 6.10 1.58 2.12
N LEU A 88 4.82 1.66 2.45
CA LEU A 88 3.81 0.79 1.83
C LEU A 88 3.65 1.12 0.35
N LEU A 89 3.70 2.39 -0.01
CA LEU A 89 3.60 2.81 -1.41
C LEU A 89 4.77 2.29 -2.24
N VAL A 90 5.99 2.34 -1.70
CA VAL A 90 7.17 1.78 -2.37
C VAL A 90 6.98 0.27 -2.56
N PHE A 91 6.53 -0.44 -1.53
CA PHE A 91 6.24 -1.86 -1.64
C PHE A 91 5.23 -2.14 -2.74
N LEU A 92 4.12 -1.42 -2.78
CA LEU A 92 3.08 -1.58 -3.78
C LEU A 92 3.61 -1.31 -5.19
N SER A 93 4.47 -0.31 -5.35
CA SER A 93 5.09 0.02 -6.63
C SER A 93 5.95 -1.12 -7.15
N PHE A 94 6.70 -1.80 -6.28
CA PHE A 94 7.53 -2.95 -6.67
C PHE A 94 6.69 -4.18 -6.99
N GLN A 95 5.47 -4.27 -6.47
CA GLN A 95 4.56 -5.37 -6.80
C GLN A 95 3.70 -5.07 -8.04
N TRP A 96 3.84 -3.87 -8.60
CA TRP A 96 3.11 -3.46 -9.79
C TRP A 96 3.59 -4.25 -11.00
N ARG A 97 2.64 -4.89 -11.68
CA ARG A 97 2.87 -5.58 -12.95
C ARG A 97 1.63 -5.42 -13.81
N PRO A 98 1.76 -5.46 -15.17
CA PRO A 98 0.60 -5.37 -16.04
C PRO A 98 -0.48 -6.41 -15.73
N ASP A 99 -0.08 -7.62 -15.37
CA ASP A 99 -0.99 -8.73 -15.00
C ASP A 99 -1.66 -8.50 -13.64
N THR A 100 -1.17 -7.58 -12.83
CA THR A 100 -1.82 -7.18 -11.58
C THR A 100 -3.18 -6.54 -11.83
N PHE A 101 -3.41 -6.05 -13.05
CA PHE A 101 -4.69 -5.48 -13.47
C PHE A 101 -5.63 -6.50 -14.10
N ASP A 102 -5.24 -7.75 -14.15
CA ASP A 102 -6.14 -8.81 -14.54
C ASP A 102 -7.24 -8.93 -13.50
N LEU A 103 -8.48 -8.88 -13.95
CA LEU A 103 -9.65 -8.96 -13.06
C LEU A 103 -9.66 -10.23 -12.22
N ASP A 104 -9.14 -11.33 -12.77
CA ASP A 104 -9.08 -12.61 -12.08
C ASP A 104 -7.93 -12.68 -11.07
N ALA A 105 -6.91 -11.86 -11.22
CA ALA A 105 -5.74 -11.86 -10.36
C ALA A 105 -5.75 -10.74 -9.31
N GLY A 106 -6.90 -10.10 -9.09
CA GLY A 106 -7.03 -9.04 -8.09
C GLY A 106 -6.68 -7.64 -8.57
N GLY A 107 -6.48 -7.46 -9.89
CA GLY A 107 -6.22 -6.15 -10.47
C GLY A 107 -7.36 -5.16 -10.22
N CYS A 108 -8.58 -5.66 -10.07
CA CYS A 108 -9.74 -4.85 -9.72
C CYS A 108 -9.62 -4.19 -8.33
N ARG A 109 -8.71 -4.66 -7.48
CA ARG A 109 -8.44 -4.05 -6.17
C ARG A 109 -8.08 -2.56 -6.28
N TRP A 110 -7.36 -2.19 -7.35
CA TRP A 110 -6.82 -0.85 -7.53
C TRP A 110 -7.65 0.02 -8.47
N LEU A 111 -8.61 -0.55 -9.17
CA LEU A 111 -9.43 0.18 -10.13
C LEU A 111 -10.20 1.33 -9.47
N PRO A 112 -10.88 1.13 -8.33
CA PRO A 112 -11.57 2.24 -7.65
C PRO A 112 -10.61 3.34 -7.20
N TYR A 113 -9.39 2.99 -6.78
CA TYR A 113 -8.38 3.97 -6.39
C TYR A 113 -8.01 4.86 -7.58
N SER A 114 -7.67 4.24 -8.71
CA SER A 114 -7.30 4.94 -9.93
C SER A 114 -8.42 5.85 -10.42
N GLU A 115 -9.65 5.33 -10.47
CA GLU A 115 -10.82 6.10 -10.89
C GLU A 115 -11.09 7.29 -9.96
N THR A 116 -10.97 7.09 -8.65
CA THR A 116 -11.20 8.15 -7.67
C THR A 116 -10.20 9.29 -7.84
N LEU A 117 -8.92 8.98 -8.05
CA LEU A 117 -7.89 9.99 -8.28
C LEU A 117 -8.10 10.72 -9.60
N ASP A 118 -8.44 10.00 -10.66
CA ASP A 118 -8.72 10.62 -11.96
C ASP A 118 -9.87 11.62 -11.86
N GLU A 119 -10.95 11.24 -11.21
CA GLU A 119 -12.09 12.14 -10.99
C GLU A 119 -11.68 13.37 -10.16
N PHE A 120 -10.87 13.18 -9.13
CA PHE A 120 -10.39 14.28 -8.31
C PHE A 120 -9.57 15.28 -9.13
N PHE A 121 -8.61 14.79 -9.93
CA PHE A 121 -7.78 15.67 -10.76
C PHE A 121 -8.57 16.38 -11.82
N LEU A 122 -9.53 15.70 -12.45
CA LEU A 122 -10.42 16.33 -13.43
C LEU A 122 -11.25 17.45 -12.80
N ARG A 123 -11.78 17.22 -11.59
CA ARG A 123 -12.53 18.24 -10.87
C ARG A 123 -11.65 19.46 -10.56
N GLY A 124 -10.42 19.22 -10.12
CA GLY A 124 -9.47 20.30 -9.85
C GLY A 124 -9.16 21.12 -11.11
N GLN A 125 -8.95 20.47 -12.25
CA GLN A 125 -8.72 21.14 -13.51
C GLN A 125 -9.91 22.02 -13.93
N LYS A 126 -11.13 21.51 -13.77
CA LYS A 126 -12.34 22.27 -14.07
C LYS A 126 -12.50 23.52 -13.19
N LEU A 127 -11.98 23.46 -11.97
CA LEU A 127 -12.01 24.57 -11.02
C LEU A 127 -10.81 25.50 -11.14
N GLY A 128 -9.92 25.27 -12.09
CA GLY A 128 -8.77 26.11 -12.35
C GLY A 128 -7.60 25.91 -11.40
N VAL A 129 -7.49 24.72 -10.82
CA VAL A 129 -6.43 24.41 -9.87
C VAL A 129 -5.30 23.60 -10.51
#